data_b966399e52e6ff37c7b4dcde43f780af
#
_entry.id   b966399e52e6ff37c7b4dcde43f780af
#
_cell.length_a   1.000
_cell.length_b   1.000
_cell.length_c   1.000
_cell.angle_alpha   90.00
_cell.angle_beta   90.00
_cell.angle_gamma   90.00
#
_symmetry.space_group_name_H-M   'P 1'
#
loop_
_entity.id
_entity.type
_entity.pdbx_description
1 polymer ?
#
loop_
_entity_poly.entity_id
_entity_poly.type
_entity_poly.pdbx_seq_one_letter_code
_entity_poly.pdbx_strand_id
1 'polypeptide(L)'
;MNTEDFAMIASALGTRYRVERLLQGGVAACVYLAEDRTSGRRVAVKVLREDMAATVNADRFLSEINVVRQLRHPNIVPMFDSGDIDGIPYYVMPFVEGETLRARLSRLGRIPLADALRIAEDVARALHFAHRHQVVHRDIKPENVMLDGDRALVLDFGIALAMDTVEAPRRTLPGLTLGTFHYMSPEQVDGEAEIDGRSDIYSLACTLYEMLSGRPPFIGTPNAVMRQQLSARPRPLASLCAGMPPRLDAALLRALDKSPDRRYSTAGEFIASLVNGTHRMRVIGRRVAVIPFVHACARPTVDTVSDTVGEEVAVALRDFDGIVIAPNVSGGCNAPSGHLIDIARRAGADVILLGDVRRTDDGAGVLISAMLFDGRTGRRIWSGASAGQQHDSFLSSVGPAREIAKAIAGALGARRLNDRAEASCGTTAPFGAPRSIRTGTDERPVVH
;
A
#
# COMPACT_ATOMS: atom_id res chain seq x y z
N MET A 1 28.99 11.77 -5.53
CA MET A 1 29.77 10.64 -4.98
C MET A 1 30.70 10.17 -6.06
N ASN A 2 32.00 10.19 -5.77
CA ASN A 2 33.06 9.87 -6.72
C ASN A 2 33.27 8.35 -6.82
N THR A 3 33.90 7.91 -7.92
CA THR A 3 34.31 6.50 -8.10
C THR A 3 35.23 6.05 -6.94
N GLU A 4 35.95 6.99 -6.33
CA GLU A 4 36.83 6.77 -5.18
C GLU A 4 36.04 6.33 -3.91
N ASP A 5 34.89 6.97 -3.58
CA ASP A 5 34.07 6.60 -2.44
C ASP A 5 33.53 5.15 -2.57
N PHE A 6 33.12 4.76 -3.79
CA PHE A 6 32.67 3.41 -4.05
C PHE A 6 33.78 2.38 -3.86
N ALA A 7 35.02 2.69 -4.39
CA ALA A 7 36.15 1.80 -4.29
C ALA A 7 36.61 1.61 -2.83
N MET A 8 36.60 2.68 -2.03
CA MET A 8 36.91 2.66 -0.60
C MET A 8 35.93 1.75 0.16
N ILE A 9 34.63 1.96 -0.02
CA ILE A 9 33.59 1.17 0.64
C ILE A 9 33.66 -0.30 0.21
N ALA A 10 33.84 -0.57 -1.09
CA ALA A 10 33.96 -1.92 -1.60
C ALA A 10 35.20 -2.65 -1.08
N SER A 11 36.31 -1.93 -0.87
CA SER A 11 37.53 -2.46 -0.28
C SER A 11 37.35 -2.76 1.21
N ALA A 12 36.82 -1.83 1.98
CA ALA A 12 36.66 -1.97 3.43
C ALA A 12 35.67 -3.10 3.80
N LEU A 13 34.59 -3.24 3.05
CA LEU A 13 33.58 -4.30 3.26
C LEU A 13 33.95 -5.63 2.60
N GLY A 14 34.95 -5.65 1.72
CA GLY A 14 35.26 -6.74 0.78
C GLY A 14 35.55 -8.10 1.40
N THR A 15 35.92 -8.16 2.67
CA THR A 15 36.12 -9.43 3.40
C THR A 15 34.82 -10.20 3.59
N ARG A 16 33.73 -9.48 3.84
CA ARG A 16 32.43 -10.09 4.15
C ARG A 16 31.36 -9.79 3.11
N TYR A 17 31.32 -8.58 2.57
CA TYR A 17 30.30 -8.13 1.62
C TYR A 17 30.94 -7.77 0.29
N ARG A 18 30.45 -8.40 -0.78
CA ARG A 18 30.84 -8.02 -2.15
C ARG A 18 29.87 -6.94 -2.62
N VAL A 19 30.31 -5.69 -2.57
CA VAL A 19 29.53 -4.55 -3.05
C VAL A 19 29.41 -4.62 -4.57
N GLU A 20 28.18 -4.58 -5.08
CA GLU A 20 27.89 -4.71 -6.53
C GLU A 20 27.64 -3.36 -7.18
N ARG A 21 26.76 -2.55 -6.61
CA ARG A 21 26.37 -1.25 -7.18
C ARG A 21 25.66 -0.37 -6.16
N LEU A 22 25.60 0.91 -6.46
CA LEU A 22 24.75 1.86 -5.74
C LEU A 22 23.28 1.61 -6.08
N LEU A 23 22.41 1.52 -5.06
CA LEU A 23 20.95 1.47 -5.18
C LEU A 23 20.36 2.87 -5.10
N GLN A 24 20.80 3.64 -4.10
CA GLN A 24 20.28 4.97 -3.84
C GLN A 24 21.37 5.86 -3.24
N GLY A 25 21.55 7.05 -3.81
CA GLY A 25 22.33 8.14 -3.23
C GLY A 25 21.41 9.13 -2.53
N GLY A 26 21.68 9.42 -1.26
CA GLY A 26 20.96 10.42 -0.47
C GLY A 26 21.88 11.50 0.07
N VAL A 27 21.32 12.54 0.69
CA VAL A 27 22.07 13.62 1.34
C VAL A 27 22.79 13.11 2.59
N ALA A 28 22.13 12.22 3.37
CA ALA A 28 22.66 11.72 4.63
C ALA A 28 23.39 10.38 4.53
N ALA A 29 23.01 9.53 3.57
CA ALA A 29 23.54 8.18 3.43
C ALA A 29 23.42 7.69 1.98
N CYS A 30 24.22 6.68 1.66
CA CYS A 30 24.16 5.94 0.42
C CYS A 30 23.80 4.48 0.68
N VAL A 31 22.98 3.88 -0.18
CA VAL A 31 22.58 2.48 -0.08
C VAL A 31 23.17 1.69 -1.24
N TYR A 32 23.89 0.62 -0.92
CA TYR A 32 24.52 -0.25 -1.88
C TYR A 32 23.89 -1.64 -1.89
N LEU A 33 23.76 -2.23 -3.06
CA LEU A 33 23.52 -3.64 -3.21
C LEU A 33 24.85 -4.38 -2.99
N ALA A 34 24.81 -5.39 -2.16
CA ALA A 34 25.95 -6.27 -1.93
C ALA A 34 25.50 -7.73 -1.77
N GLU A 35 26.46 -8.65 -1.93
CA GLU A 35 26.29 -10.05 -1.59
C GLU A 35 27.08 -10.36 -0.31
N ASP A 36 26.40 -10.93 0.68
CA ASP A 36 27.06 -11.51 1.85
C ASP A 36 27.79 -12.79 1.44
N ARG A 37 29.12 -12.76 1.44
CA ARG A 37 29.97 -13.90 1.02
C ARG A 37 29.80 -15.14 1.88
N THR A 38 29.33 -15.00 3.10
CA THR A 38 29.12 -16.12 4.04
C THR A 38 27.84 -16.87 3.70
N SER A 39 26.76 -16.15 3.39
CA SER A 39 25.44 -16.75 3.15
C SER A 39 25.04 -16.80 1.67
N GLY A 40 25.76 -16.11 0.78
CA GLY A 40 25.40 -15.95 -0.64
C GLY A 40 24.15 -15.11 -0.86
N ARG A 41 23.64 -14.43 0.15
CA ARG A 41 22.39 -13.65 0.08
C ARG A 41 22.66 -12.21 -0.35
N ARG A 42 21.73 -11.67 -1.12
CA ARG A 42 21.71 -10.24 -1.42
C ARG A 42 21.32 -9.44 -0.19
N VAL A 43 22.07 -8.39 0.07
CA VAL A 43 21.88 -7.46 1.18
C VAL A 43 21.94 -6.02 0.67
N ALA A 44 21.32 -5.11 1.39
CA ALA A 44 21.49 -3.68 1.23
C ALA A 44 22.40 -3.17 2.35
N VAL A 45 23.47 -2.49 1.95
CA VAL A 45 24.42 -1.85 2.88
C VAL A 45 24.18 -0.35 2.83
N LYS A 46 23.75 0.23 3.94
CA LYS A 46 23.56 1.67 4.06
C LYS A 46 24.74 2.26 4.82
N VAL A 47 25.45 3.18 4.16
CA VAL A 47 26.65 3.86 4.66
C VAL A 47 26.33 5.32 4.83
N LEU A 48 26.58 5.89 6.00
CA LEU A 48 26.42 7.32 6.24
C LEU A 48 27.46 8.09 5.39
N ARG A 49 27.12 9.33 5.06
CA ARG A 49 28.11 10.20 4.41
C ARG A 49 29.10 10.74 5.45
N GLU A 50 30.31 11.02 5.02
CA GLU A 50 31.40 11.51 5.88
C GLU A 50 31.03 12.81 6.61
N ASP A 51 30.38 13.75 5.91
CA ASP A 51 29.90 15.01 6.48
C ASP A 51 28.85 14.80 7.58
N MET A 52 28.08 13.74 7.48
CA MET A 52 27.10 13.33 8.51
C MET A 52 27.77 12.51 9.62
N ALA A 53 28.71 11.62 9.26
CA ALA A 53 29.44 10.80 10.24
C ALA A 53 30.21 11.68 11.25
N ALA A 54 30.79 12.81 10.80
CA ALA A 54 31.47 13.77 11.66
C ALA A 54 30.57 14.42 12.72
N THR A 55 29.23 14.41 12.53
CA THR A 55 28.25 14.96 13.47
C THR A 55 27.63 13.90 14.39
N VAL A 56 27.89 12.61 14.14
CA VAL A 56 27.32 11.47 14.85
C VAL A 56 28.38 10.86 15.78
N ASN A 57 28.00 10.64 17.03
CA ASN A 57 28.86 9.83 17.92
C ASN A 57 28.70 8.35 17.53
N ALA A 58 29.77 7.75 16.97
CA ALA A 58 29.77 6.39 16.45
C ALA A 58 29.40 5.34 17.53
N ASP A 59 29.89 5.49 18.76
CA ASP A 59 29.60 4.55 19.85
C ASP A 59 28.11 4.58 20.24
N ARG A 60 27.53 5.78 20.30
CA ARG A 60 26.11 5.94 20.58
C ARG A 60 25.26 5.40 19.42
N PHE A 61 25.65 5.68 18.17
CA PHE A 61 25.01 5.13 16.98
C PHE A 61 24.96 3.60 17.03
N LEU A 62 26.08 2.95 17.31
CA LEU A 62 26.17 1.49 17.42
C LEU A 62 25.36 0.94 18.61
N SER A 63 25.31 1.66 19.73
CA SER A 63 24.50 1.28 20.90
C SER A 63 23.00 1.30 20.56
N GLU A 64 22.51 2.35 19.90
CA GLU A 64 21.10 2.46 19.52
C GLU A 64 20.71 1.45 18.44
N ILE A 65 21.59 1.19 17.47
CA ILE A 65 21.41 0.12 16.49
C ILE A 65 21.23 -1.25 17.17
N ASN A 66 21.93 -1.53 18.25
CA ASN A 66 21.80 -2.80 18.96
C ASN A 66 20.38 -3.00 19.55
N VAL A 67 19.69 -1.94 19.94
CA VAL A 67 18.28 -2.02 20.37
C VAL A 67 17.38 -2.33 19.18
N VAL A 68 17.61 -1.67 18.04
CA VAL A 68 16.83 -1.88 16.80
C VAL A 68 17.04 -3.29 16.23
N ARG A 69 18.24 -3.85 16.34
CA ARG A 69 18.54 -5.25 15.92
C ARG A 69 17.67 -6.29 16.61
N GLN A 70 17.12 -5.99 17.78
CA GLN A 70 16.23 -6.90 18.52
C GLN A 70 14.79 -6.89 17.97
N LEU A 71 14.41 -5.89 17.18
CA LEU A 71 13.07 -5.81 16.61
C LEU A 71 12.86 -6.91 15.54
N ARG A 72 12.03 -7.88 15.86
CA ARG A 72 11.64 -8.97 14.96
C ARG A 72 10.14 -8.92 14.71
N HIS A 73 9.75 -8.37 13.57
CA HIS A 73 8.33 -8.22 13.20
C HIS A 73 8.16 -8.39 11.69
N PRO A 74 7.07 -9.01 11.20
CA PRO A 74 6.85 -9.25 9.78
C PRO A 74 6.79 -7.97 8.91
N ASN A 75 6.48 -6.81 9.51
CA ASN A 75 6.43 -5.53 8.81
C ASN A 75 7.61 -4.60 9.15
N ILE A 76 8.68 -5.10 9.75
CA ILE A 76 9.94 -4.38 10.00
C ILE A 76 11.04 -5.07 9.23
N VAL A 77 11.81 -4.31 8.44
CA VAL A 77 13.02 -4.84 7.81
C VAL A 77 14.08 -5.04 8.89
N PRO A 78 14.52 -6.30 9.14
CA PRO A 78 15.48 -6.57 10.20
C PRO A 78 16.86 -6.02 9.83
N MET A 79 17.62 -5.64 10.85
CA MET A 79 19.04 -5.32 10.68
C MET A 79 19.88 -6.57 10.94
N PHE A 80 20.77 -6.91 10.01
CA PHE A 80 21.63 -8.09 10.11
C PHE A 80 22.94 -7.79 10.78
N ASP A 81 23.55 -6.65 10.46
CA ASP A 81 24.86 -6.25 10.91
C ASP A 81 25.06 -4.74 10.93
N SER A 82 26.07 -4.27 11.63
CA SER A 82 26.46 -2.86 11.69
C SER A 82 27.93 -2.74 12.07
N GLY A 83 28.54 -1.64 11.70
CA GLY A 83 29.94 -1.33 12.00
C GLY A 83 30.31 0.06 11.54
N ASP A 84 31.60 0.31 11.46
CA ASP A 84 32.14 1.53 10.89
C ASP A 84 33.24 1.23 9.84
N ILE A 85 33.44 2.15 8.92
CA ILE A 85 34.54 2.17 7.93
C ILE A 85 35.30 3.47 8.17
N ASP A 86 36.46 3.38 8.82
CA ASP A 86 37.30 4.55 9.13
C ASP A 86 36.51 5.67 9.85
N GLY A 87 35.64 5.27 10.79
CA GLY A 87 34.76 6.17 11.54
C GLY A 87 33.46 6.54 10.83
N ILE A 88 33.19 6.01 9.63
CA ILE A 88 31.92 6.19 8.91
C ILE A 88 30.99 5.03 9.22
N PRO A 89 29.90 5.26 9.97
CA PRO A 89 28.96 4.20 10.37
C PRO A 89 28.23 3.60 9.16
N TYR A 90 28.03 2.29 9.21
CA TYR A 90 27.20 1.56 8.27
C TYR A 90 26.33 0.50 8.96
N TYR A 91 25.29 0.06 8.28
CA TYR A 91 24.50 -1.11 8.67
C TYR A 91 24.02 -1.90 7.47
N VAL A 92 23.71 -3.18 7.72
CA VAL A 92 23.36 -4.16 6.71
C VAL A 92 21.96 -4.71 6.99
N MET A 93 21.15 -4.76 5.97
CA MET A 93 19.78 -5.28 6.01
C MET A 93 19.54 -6.21 4.81
N PRO A 94 18.49 -7.06 4.81
CA PRO A 94 18.15 -7.82 3.63
C PRO A 94 17.82 -6.89 2.46
N PHE A 95 18.26 -7.28 1.26
CA PHE A 95 17.75 -6.64 0.05
C PHE A 95 16.31 -7.08 -0.18
N VAL A 96 15.38 -6.15 -0.16
CA VAL A 96 13.96 -6.38 -0.43
C VAL A 96 13.68 -6.14 -1.91
N GLU A 97 13.19 -7.16 -2.59
CA GLU A 97 12.76 -7.04 -3.99
C GLU A 97 11.38 -6.37 -4.03
N GLY A 98 11.33 -5.10 -4.46
CA GLY A 98 10.10 -4.32 -4.46
C GLY A 98 10.37 -2.85 -4.80
N GLU A 99 9.37 -2.02 -4.57
CA GLU A 99 9.48 -0.57 -4.75
C GLU A 99 9.17 0.17 -3.44
N THR A 100 9.74 1.36 -3.26
CA THR A 100 9.33 2.22 -2.15
C THR A 100 7.93 2.77 -2.38
N LEU A 101 7.22 3.10 -1.29
CA LEU A 101 5.92 3.77 -1.39
C LEU A 101 6.05 5.11 -2.12
N ARG A 102 7.20 5.80 -2.01
CA ARG A 102 7.51 7.02 -2.77
C ARG A 102 7.50 6.74 -4.28
N ALA A 103 8.17 5.68 -4.73
CA ALA A 103 8.21 5.30 -6.14
C ALA A 103 6.80 4.98 -6.65
N ARG A 104 5.99 4.24 -5.88
CA ARG A 104 4.60 3.95 -6.21
C ARG A 104 3.74 5.20 -6.30
N LEU A 105 3.86 6.13 -5.34
CA LEU A 105 3.16 7.42 -5.37
C LEU A 105 3.57 8.28 -6.56
N SER A 106 4.86 8.33 -6.88
CA SER A 106 5.36 9.07 -8.05
C SER A 106 4.80 8.53 -9.36
N ARG A 107 4.59 7.22 -9.44
CA ARG A 107 4.05 6.54 -10.63
C ARG A 107 2.51 6.63 -10.74
N LEU A 108 1.79 6.47 -9.63
CA LEU A 108 0.32 6.41 -9.62
C LEU A 108 -0.35 7.74 -9.27
N GLY A 109 0.36 8.66 -8.65
CA GLY A 109 -0.18 9.91 -8.10
C GLY A 109 -0.99 9.69 -6.81
N ARG A 110 -1.87 8.69 -6.77
CA ARG A 110 -2.71 8.31 -5.62
C ARG A 110 -2.77 6.81 -5.49
N ILE A 111 -2.98 6.36 -4.26
CA ILE A 111 -3.17 4.94 -3.95
C ILE A 111 -4.67 4.69 -3.73
N PRO A 112 -5.25 3.62 -4.29
CA PRO A 112 -6.63 3.22 -3.99
C PRO A 112 -6.85 3.06 -2.49
N LEU A 113 -8.04 3.45 -2.01
CA LEU A 113 -8.37 3.47 -0.56
C LEU A 113 -8.06 2.15 0.14
N ALA A 114 -8.44 1.02 -0.47
CA ALA A 114 -8.21 -0.29 0.12
C ALA A 114 -6.72 -0.60 0.31
N ASP A 115 -5.89 -0.28 -0.70
CA ASP A 115 -4.45 -0.48 -0.64
C ASP A 115 -3.78 0.48 0.34
N ALA A 116 -4.20 1.76 0.35
CA ALA A 116 -3.69 2.76 1.27
C ALA A 116 -3.95 2.36 2.74
N LEU A 117 -5.15 1.84 3.03
CA LEU A 117 -5.49 1.36 4.38
C LEU A 117 -4.70 0.11 4.75
N ARG A 118 -4.50 -0.83 3.83
CA ARG A 118 -3.68 -2.03 4.06
C ARG A 118 -2.22 -1.66 4.35
N ILE A 119 -1.63 -0.76 3.55
CA ILE A 119 -0.28 -0.23 3.79
C ILE A 119 -0.19 0.45 5.15
N ALA A 120 -1.16 1.33 5.47
CA ALA A 120 -1.20 2.02 6.76
C ALA A 120 -1.35 1.04 7.94
N GLU A 121 -2.12 -0.03 7.77
CA GLU A 121 -2.28 -1.09 8.77
C GLU A 121 -0.96 -1.83 9.03
N ASP A 122 -0.24 -2.22 7.98
CA ASP A 122 1.05 -2.88 8.10
C ASP A 122 2.09 -2.00 8.80
N VAL A 123 2.18 -0.72 8.42
CA VAL A 123 3.06 0.26 9.07
C VAL A 123 2.65 0.47 10.53
N ALA A 124 1.36 0.62 10.83
CA ALA A 124 0.89 0.81 12.20
C ALA A 124 1.16 -0.40 13.11
N ARG A 125 1.10 -1.64 12.58
CA ARG A 125 1.50 -2.85 13.30
C ARG A 125 2.99 -2.83 13.65
N ALA A 126 3.83 -2.44 12.69
CA ALA A 126 5.27 -2.28 12.91
C ALA A 126 5.55 -1.24 14.01
N LEU A 127 4.92 -0.07 13.92
CA LEU A 127 5.05 1.00 14.91
C LEU A 127 4.55 0.58 16.29
N HIS A 128 3.37 -0.03 16.37
CA HIS A 128 2.83 -0.53 17.64
C HIS A 128 3.77 -1.53 18.31
N PHE A 129 4.37 -2.44 17.55
CA PHE A 129 5.35 -3.38 18.04
C PHE A 129 6.61 -2.66 18.55
N ALA A 130 7.18 -1.73 17.77
CA ALA A 130 8.38 -0.98 18.15
C ALA A 130 8.16 -0.11 19.39
N HIS A 131 7.02 0.60 19.49
CA HIS A 131 6.68 1.45 20.62
C HIS A 131 6.58 0.65 21.94
N ARG A 132 6.09 -0.59 21.89
CA ARG A 132 6.09 -1.50 23.06
C ARG A 132 7.49 -1.89 23.51
N HIS A 133 8.49 -1.77 22.62
CA HIS A 133 9.90 -1.97 22.92
C HIS A 133 10.63 -0.63 23.13
N GLN A 134 9.88 0.45 23.37
CA GLN A 134 10.40 1.80 23.61
C GLN A 134 11.23 2.38 22.46
N VAL A 135 11.02 1.89 21.24
CA VAL A 135 11.64 2.39 20.03
C VAL A 135 10.64 3.24 19.25
N VAL A 136 10.97 4.52 19.06
CA VAL A 136 10.22 5.46 18.22
C VAL A 136 10.97 5.63 16.92
N HIS A 137 10.26 5.59 15.78
CA HIS A 137 10.88 5.63 14.45
C HIS A 137 11.39 7.04 14.09
N ARG A 138 10.59 8.06 14.35
CA ARG A 138 10.87 9.50 14.14
C ARG A 138 10.99 9.99 12.69
N ASP A 139 10.98 9.09 11.70
CA ASP A 139 11.11 9.45 10.26
C ASP A 139 10.20 8.59 9.37
N ILE A 140 8.93 8.43 9.76
CA ILE A 140 7.94 7.73 8.93
C ILE A 140 7.55 8.61 7.75
N LYS A 141 7.85 8.11 6.53
CA LYS A 141 7.55 8.77 5.26
C LYS A 141 7.53 7.75 4.12
N PRO A 142 7.00 8.08 2.95
CA PRO A 142 6.91 7.14 1.82
C PRO A 142 8.25 6.54 1.37
N GLU A 143 9.36 7.23 1.57
CA GLU A 143 10.71 6.76 1.27
C GLU A 143 11.14 5.59 2.17
N ASN A 144 10.65 5.57 3.42
CA ASN A 144 10.99 4.59 4.44
C ASN A 144 9.96 3.45 4.54
N VAL A 145 9.07 3.31 3.56
CA VAL A 145 8.13 2.19 3.43
C VAL A 145 8.42 1.45 2.13
N MET A 146 8.85 0.19 2.23
CA MET A 146 9.07 -0.71 1.11
C MET A 146 7.83 -1.56 0.87
N LEU A 147 7.48 -1.78 -0.38
CA LEU A 147 6.35 -2.60 -0.79
C LEU A 147 6.88 -3.87 -1.45
N ASP A 148 6.67 -4.99 -0.80
CA ASP A 148 7.02 -6.34 -1.25
C ASP A 148 5.71 -7.11 -1.52
N GLY A 149 5.31 -7.18 -2.78
CA GLY A 149 3.99 -7.68 -3.18
C GLY A 149 2.88 -6.88 -2.49
N ASP A 150 2.08 -7.57 -1.67
CA ASP A 150 0.97 -6.98 -0.91
C ASP A 150 1.37 -6.49 0.49
N ARG A 151 2.62 -6.69 0.90
CA ARG A 151 3.10 -6.32 2.24
C ARG A 151 3.82 -4.99 2.22
N ALA A 152 3.60 -4.18 3.26
CA ALA A 152 4.41 -3.02 3.54
C ALA A 152 5.42 -3.33 4.66
N LEU A 153 6.65 -2.93 4.45
CA LEU A 153 7.78 -3.12 5.35
C LEU A 153 8.36 -1.76 5.71
N VAL A 154 8.57 -1.50 6.98
CA VAL A 154 9.19 -0.26 7.46
C VAL A 154 10.70 -0.44 7.50
N LEU A 155 11.40 0.52 6.87
CA LEU A 155 12.85 0.63 6.83
C LEU A 155 13.34 1.59 7.94
N ASP A 156 14.61 1.49 8.30
CA ASP A 156 15.37 2.53 9.01
C ASP A 156 14.86 2.92 10.40
N PHE A 157 14.38 1.98 11.21
CA PHE A 157 14.02 2.23 12.61
C PHE A 157 15.22 2.78 13.41
N GLY A 158 14.95 3.78 14.24
CA GLY A 158 15.86 4.27 15.28
C GLY A 158 17.08 5.08 14.82
N ILE A 159 17.33 5.19 13.52
CA ILE A 159 18.53 5.89 12.99
C ILE A 159 18.44 7.40 13.25
N ALA A 160 17.24 7.96 13.25
CA ALA A 160 17.04 9.37 13.55
C ALA A 160 17.47 9.74 14.98
N LEU A 161 17.34 8.83 15.94
CA LEU A 161 17.77 9.03 17.32
C LEU A 161 19.29 9.05 17.45
N ALA A 162 19.97 8.14 16.73
CA ALA A 162 21.43 8.09 16.69
C ALA A 162 22.04 9.36 16.09
N MET A 163 21.28 10.09 15.26
CA MET A 163 21.70 11.36 14.64
C MET A 163 21.33 12.60 15.47
N ASP A 164 20.50 12.47 16.52
CA ASP A 164 20.02 13.60 17.35
C ASP A 164 21.05 14.10 18.39
N THR A 165 22.34 13.76 18.26
CA THR A 165 23.37 14.05 19.26
C THR A 165 23.97 15.46 19.18
N VAL A 166 23.53 16.29 18.24
CA VAL A 166 24.06 17.66 18.11
C VAL A 166 23.17 18.59 18.90
N GLU A 167 23.74 19.34 19.83
CA GLU A 167 23.12 20.47 20.59
C GLU A 167 22.68 21.65 19.68
N ALA A 168 22.79 21.50 18.37
CA ALA A 168 22.35 22.49 17.40
C ALA A 168 20.83 22.44 17.22
N PRO A 169 20.13 23.58 17.14
CA PRO A 169 18.72 23.62 16.88
C PRO A 169 18.43 22.87 15.54
N ARG A 170 17.51 21.89 15.57
CA ARG A 170 17.15 21.01 14.42
C ARG A 170 16.83 21.75 13.11
N ARG A 171 16.64 23.06 13.16
CA ARG A 171 16.43 23.94 11.98
C ARG A 171 17.60 24.00 11.00
N THR A 172 18.78 23.53 11.38
CA THR A 172 20.02 23.66 10.58
C THR A 172 20.77 22.34 10.43
N LEU A 173 20.18 21.17 10.77
CA LEU A 173 20.88 19.90 10.63
C LEU A 173 21.20 19.63 9.15
N PRO A 174 22.49 19.47 8.79
CA PRO A 174 22.91 18.95 7.48
C PRO A 174 22.30 17.56 7.32
N GLY A 175 21.63 17.27 6.21
CA GLY A 175 21.09 15.94 5.92
C GLY A 175 19.57 15.82 5.95
N LEU A 176 18.81 16.81 6.43
CA LEU A 176 17.37 16.87 6.22
C LEU A 176 17.09 17.09 4.73
N THR A 177 16.61 16.04 4.06
CA THR A 177 16.13 16.14 2.69
C THR A 177 14.94 17.10 2.62
N LEU A 178 14.87 17.90 1.56
CA LEU A 178 13.82 18.92 1.33
C LEU A 178 12.39 18.35 1.48
N GLY A 179 12.20 17.03 1.39
CA GLY A 179 10.93 16.31 1.55
C GLY A 179 10.56 15.92 2.99
N THR A 180 11.51 15.82 3.91
CA THR A 180 11.29 15.27 5.27
C THR A 180 10.34 16.14 6.11
N PHE A 181 10.37 17.45 5.97
CA PHE A 181 9.51 18.38 6.72
C PHE A 181 8.01 18.16 6.56
N HIS A 182 7.59 17.54 5.45
CA HIS A 182 6.17 17.28 5.17
C HIS A 182 5.53 16.25 6.10
N TYR A 183 6.34 15.43 6.78
CA TYR A 183 5.90 14.33 7.65
C TYR A 183 6.29 14.53 9.11
N MET A 184 7.12 15.53 9.42
CA MET A 184 7.51 15.84 10.79
C MET A 184 6.30 16.25 11.62
N SER A 185 6.24 15.73 12.84
CA SER A 185 5.25 16.16 13.83
C SER A 185 5.55 17.58 14.35
N PRO A 186 4.55 18.30 14.89
CA PRO A 186 4.74 19.62 15.48
C PRO A 186 5.85 19.64 16.53
N GLU A 187 5.87 18.68 17.44
CA GLU A 187 6.88 18.54 18.49
C GLU A 187 8.29 18.28 17.94
N GLN A 188 8.40 17.58 16.82
CA GLN A 188 9.69 17.43 16.12
C GLN A 188 10.16 18.74 15.48
N VAL A 189 9.24 19.52 14.91
CA VAL A 189 9.55 20.83 14.29
C VAL A 189 9.92 21.84 15.36
N ASP A 190 9.29 21.78 16.53
CA ASP A 190 9.56 22.68 17.66
C ASP A 190 10.84 22.31 18.42
N GLY A 191 11.37 21.09 18.20
CA GLY A 191 12.60 20.62 18.83
C GLY A 191 12.41 20.15 20.26
N GLU A 192 11.20 19.67 20.62
CA GLU A 192 10.96 19.11 21.94
C GLU A 192 11.91 17.96 22.25
N ALA A 193 12.39 17.89 23.51
CA ALA A 193 13.36 16.89 23.94
C ALA A 193 12.73 15.49 24.03
N GLU A 194 11.47 15.40 24.40
CA GLU A 194 10.75 14.14 24.58
C GLU A 194 9.80 13.87 23.39
N ILE A 195 10.25 13.03 22.47
CA ILE A 195 9.47 12.57 21.33
C ILE A 195 9.03 11.12 21.58
N ASP A 196 7.73 10.88 21.66
CA ASP A 196 7.15 9.54 21.85
C ASP A 196 6.49 8.98 20.57
N GLY A 197 5.89 7.79 20.68
CA GLY A 197 5.23 7.10 19.56
C GLY A 197 4.08 7.85 18.92
N ARG A 198 3.54 8.89 19.55
CA ARG A 198 2.46 9.73 18.97
C ARG A 198 2.98 10.62 17.83
N SER A 199 4.29 10.87 17.78
CA SER A 199 4.93 11.52 16.64
C SER A 199 4.91 10.62 15.39
N ASP A 200 5.18 9.32 15.55
CA ASP A 200 5.10 8.38 14.43
C ASP A 200 3.66 8.22 13.92
N ILE A 201 2.66 8.29 14.81
CA ILE A 201 1.24 8.28 14.43
C ILE A 201 0.91 9.50 13.55
N TYR A 202 1.41 10.68 13.90
CA TYR A 202 1.27 11.89 13.10
C TYR A 202 1.91 11.72 11.72
N SER A 203 3.14 11.23 11.66
CA SER A 203 3.89 11.01 10.42
C SER A 203 3.23 9.96 9.52
N LEU A 204 2.68 8.88 10.10
CA LEU A 204 1.87 7.89 9.39
C LEU A 204 0.58 8.51 8.86
N ALA A 205 -0.06 9.40 9.62
CA ALA A 205 -1.25 10.11 9.16
C ALA A 205 -0.94 11.06 7.99
N CYS A 206 0.20 11.76 8.00
CA CYS A 206 0.68 12.54 6.86
C CYS A 206 0.91 11.66 5.62
N THR A 207 1.52 10.49 5.80
CA THR A 207 1.77 9.50 4.74
C THR A 207 0.46 8.97 4.16
N LEU A 208 -0.50 8.59 5.01
CA LEU A 208 -1.82 8.13 4.58
C LEU A 208 -2.60 9.24 3.86
N TYR A 209 -2.52 10.47 4.35
CA TYR A 209 -3.13 11.63 3.69
C TYR A 209 -2.59 11.78 2.27
N GLU A 210 -1.27 11.67 2.08
CA GLU A 210 -0.65 11.73 0.74
C GLU A 210 -1.06 10.55 -0.13
N MET A 211 -1.08 9.33 0.39
CA MET A 211 -1.55 8.16 -0.37
C MET A 211 -2.94 8.39 -0.97
N LEU A 212 -3.84 8.98 -0.19
CA LEU A 212 -5.23 9.18 -0.59
C LEU A 212 -5.45 10.43 -1.47
N SER A 213 -4.76 11.52 -1.18
CA SER A 213 -4.95 12.81 -1.88
C SER A 213 -3.96 13.05 -3.03
N GLY A 214 -2.84 12.32 -3.07
CA GLY A 214 -1.73 12.50 -4.00
C GLY A 214 -0.75 13.61 -3.60
N ARG A 215 -0.91 14.20 -2.42
CA ARG A 215 -0.02 15.24 -1.87
C ARG A 215 -0.04 15.23 -0.34
N PRO A 216 1.04 15.60 0.33
CA PRO A 216 1.05 15.73 1.79
C PRO A 216 0.06 16.80 2.28
N PRO A 217 -0.33 16.78 3.58
CA PRO A 217 -1.30 17.72 4.12
C PRO A 217 -0.86 19.20 4.03
N PHE A 218 0.45 19.43 4.07
CA PHE A 218 1.05 20.76 4.00
C PHE A 218 2.10 20.81 2.90
N ILE A 219 2.07 21.88 2.11
CA ILE A 219 2.95 22.07 0.94
C ILE A 219 3.50 23.49 0.90
N GLY A 220 4.67 23.66 0.28
CA GLY A 220 5.33 24.96 0.13
C GLY A 220 6.83 24.88 0.33
N THR A 221 7.46 26.03 0.61
CA THR A 221 8.87 26.03 1.00
C THR A 221 9.08 25.36 2.36
N PRO A 222 10.26 24.86 2.71
CA PRO A 222 10.53 24.22 4.00
C PRO A 222 10.04 25.03 5.19
N ASN A 223 10.34 26.31 5.24
CA ASN A 223 9.89 27.21 6.30
C ASN A 223 8.36 27.40 6.34
N ALA A 224 7.69 27.37 5.19
CA ALA A 224 6.23 27.45 5.14
C ALA A 224 5.60 26.15 5.64
N VAL A 225 6.15 25.00 5.26
CA VAL A 225 5.69 23.69 5.73
C VAL A 225 5.89 23.57 7.24
N MET A 226 7.05 23.92 7.79
CA MET A 226 7.29 23.91 9.23
C MET A 226 6.29 24.76 10.00
N ARG A 227 6.01 25.99 9.55
CA ARG A 227 4.97 26.83 10.18
C ARG A 227 3.59 26.20 10.11
N GLN A 228 3.24 25.55 8.98
CA GLN A 228 1.97 24.86 8.83
C GLN A 228 1.89 23.63 9.73
N GLN A 229 3.00 22.88 9.91
CA GLN A 229 3.08 21.78 10.86
C GLN A 229 2.76 22.25 12.29
N LEU A 230 3.27 23.39 12.70
CA LEU A 230 3.04 23.93 14.05
C LEU A 230 1.60 24.43 14.27
N SER A 231 0.98 25.08 13.27
CA SER A 231 -0.23 25.85 13.54
C SER A 231 -1.41 25.61 12.59
N ALA A 232 -1.17 25.16 11.34
CA ALA A 232 -2.25 25.06 10.37
C ALA A 232 -3.05 23.76 10.52
N ARG A 233 -4.36 23.84 10.35
CA ARG A 233 -5.20 22.64 10.24
C ARG A 233 -5.12 22.07 8.84
N PRO A 234 -4.96 20.74 8.69
CA PRO A 234 -4.99 20.09 7.37
C PRO A 234 -6.39 20.21 6.76
N ARG A 235 -6.46 20.29 5.45
CA ARG A 235 -7.75 20.25 4.75
C ARG A 235 -8.38 18.87 4.90
N PRO A 236 -9.70 18.77 5.18
CA PRO A 236 -10.40 17.50 5.17
C PRO A 236 -10.25 16.78 3.83
N LEU A 237 -9.97 15.48 3.85
CA LEU A 237 -9.87 14.67 2.62
C LEU A 237 -11.19 14.63 1.84
N ALA A 238 -12.33 14.73 2.53
CA ALA A 238 -13.64 14.84 1.92
C ALA A 238 -13.76 16.00 0.93
N SER A 239 -12.98 17.06 1.12
CA SER A 239 -12.93 18.23 0.19
C SER A 239 -12.02 17.98 -1.03
N LEU A 240 -11.19 16.94 -1.01
CA LEU A 240 -10.20 16.63 -2.04
C LEU A 240 -10.52 15.34 -2.80
N CYS A 241 -11.22 14.41 -2.16
CA CYS A 241 -11.49 13.08 -2.65
C CYS A 241 -12.98 12.79 -2.52
N ALA A 242 -13.69 12.75 -3.65
CA ALA A 242 -15.11 12.40 -3.64
C ALA A 242 -15.33 10.99 -3.06
N GLY A 243 -16.36 10.83 -2.22
CA GLY A 243 -16.70 9.55 -1.60
C GLY A 243 -15.84 9.16 -0.41
N MET A 244 -15.02 10.07 0.14
CA MET A 244 -14.25 9.82 1.36
C MET A 244 -15.20 9.58 2.55
N PRO A 245 -15.06 8.45 3.28
CA PRO A 245 -15.90 8.19 4.44
C PRO A 245 -15.68 9.24 5.55
N PRO A 246 -16.73 9.90 6.07
CA PRO A 246 -16.57 10.96 7.07
C PRO A 246 -15.84 10.50 8.35
N ARG A 247 -16.02 9.23 8.75
CA ARG A 247 -15.33 8.68 9.92
C ARG A 247 -13.84 8.48 9.70
N LEU A 248 -13.45 8.09 8.48
CA LEU A 248 -12.03 7.96 8.12
C LEU A 248 -11.36 9.33 8.08
N ASP A 249 -12.03 10.33 7.49
CA ASP A 249 -11.55 11.70 7.48
C ASP A 249 -11.38 12.25 8.91
N ALA A 250 -12.39 12.04 9.77
CA ALA A 250 -12.32 12.44 11.18
C ALA A 250 -11.18 11.74 11.94
N ALA A 251 -10.97 10.44 11.69
CA ALA A 251 -9.90 9.67 12.32
C ALA A 251 -8.52 10.19 11.89
N LEU A 252 -8.36 10.50 10.61
CA LEU A 252 -7.13 11.05 10.08
C LEU A 252 -6.84 12.46 10.62
N LEU A 253 -7.87 13.33 10.66
CA LEU A 253 -7.74 14.68 11.22
C LEU A 253 -7.38 14.66 12.70
N ARG A 254 -7.91 13.69 13.47
CA ARG A 254 -7.51 13.50 14.87
C ARG A 254 -6.06 13.08 14.99
N ALA A 255 -5.56 12.18 14.15
CA ALA A 255 -4.15 11.76 14.17
C ALA A 255 -3.21 12.93 13.77
N LEU A 256 -3.71 13.91 13.00
CA LEU A 256 -3.01 15.14 12.60
C LEU A 256 -3.23 16.31 13.56
N ASP A 257 -3.77 16.09 14.78
CA ASP A 257 -3.88 17.15 15.78
C ASP A 257 -2.48 17.65 16.20
N LYS A 258 -2.38 18.94 16.47
CA LYS A 258 -1.11 19.58 16.83
C LYS A 258 -0.63 19.16 18.22
N SER A 259 -1.55 18.98 19.17
CA SER A 259 -1.26 18.46 20.50
C SER A 259 -1.18 16.94 20.48
N PRO A 260 -0.05 16.31 20.90
CA PRO A 260 0.07 14.86 21.01
C PRO A 260 -1.04 14.23 21.86
N ASP A 261 -1.49 14.90 22.93
CA ASP A 261 -2.51 14.40 23.86
C ASP A 261 -3.90 14.25 23.23
N ARG A 262 -4.16 14.94 22.13
CA ARG A 262 -5.43 14.86 21.40
C ARG A 262 -5.42 13.77 20.31
N ARG A 263 -4.25 13.24 19.97
CA ARG A 263 -4.09 12.16 19.02
C ARG A 263 -4.55 10.83 19.62
N TYR A 264 -4.25 9.75 18.94
CA TYR A 264 -4.39 8.39 19.48
C TYR A 264 -3.20 8.07 20.36
N SER A 265 -3.44 7.37 21.46
CA SER A 265 -2.37 6.98 22.39
C SER A 265 -1.45 5.91 21.82
N THR A 266 -1.97 5.08 20.91
CA THR A 266 -1.19 4.01 20.26
C THR A 266 -1.49 3.92 18.75
N ALA A 267 -0.51 3.45 17.98
CA ALA A 267 -0.70 3.16 16.57
C ALA A 267 -1.80 2.11 16.33
N GLY A 268 -1.99 1.16 17.27
CA GLY A 268 -3.06 0.19 17.24
C GLY A 268 -4.46 0.83 17.35
N GLU A 269 -4.64 1.82 18.21
CA GLU A 269 -5.89 2.59 18.31
C GLU A 269 -6.18 3.40 17.04
N PHE A 270 -5.14 4.02 16.47
CA PHE A 270 -5.28 4.76 15.22
C PHE A 270 -5.81 3.87 14.11
N ILE A 271 -5.15 2.72 13.85
CA ILE A 271 -5.59 1.82 12.78
C ILE A 271 -6.97 1.22 13.05
N ALA A 272 -7.29 0.87 14.29
CA ALA A 272 -8.60 0.39 14.66
C ALA A 272 -9.69 1.43 14.34
N SER A 273 -9.42 2.73 14.54
CA SER A 273 -10.35 3.80 14.21
C SER A 273 -10.54 3.97 12.70
N LEU A 274 -9.48 3.78 11.91
CA LEU A 274 -9.55 3.79 10.44
C LEU A 274 -10.40 2.61 9.94
N VAL A 275 -10.14 1.40 10.45
CA VAL A 275 -10.87 0.19 10.08
C VAL A 275 -12.33 0.25 10.54
N ASN A 276 -12.62 0.67 11.76
CA ASN A 276 -13.99 0.85 12.26
C ASN A 276 -14.73 1.99 11.53
N GLY A 277 -13.99 3.01 11.09
CA GLY A 277 -14.51 4.09 10.22
C GLY A 277 -14.97 3.58 8.85
N THR A 278 -14.37 2.49 8.39
CA THR A 278 -14.68 1.84 7.10
C THR A 278 -15.61 0.63 7.23
N HIS A 279 -15.94 0.17 8.45
CA HIS A 279 -16.77 -1.05 8.68
C HIS A 279 -18.20 -0.99 8.07
N ARG A 280 -18.67 0.19 7.63
CA ARG A 280 -19.88 0.30 6.78
C ARG A 280 -19.56 0.46 5.29
N MET A 281 -18.30 0.67 4.92
CA MET A 281 -17.79 0.61 3.55
C MET A 281 -16.65 -0.42 3.47
N ARG A 282 -16.84 -1.55 4.10
CA ARG A 282 -16.14 -2.76 3.70
C ARG A 282 -16.72 -3.21 2.35
N VAL A 283 -16.34 -2.50 1.29
CA VAL A 283 -15.90 -3.18 0.09
C VAL A 283 -14.52 -3.77 0.45
N ILE A 284 -14.55 -4.70 1.40
CA ILE A 284 -13.50 -5.69 1.49
C ILE A 284 -13.66 -6.42 0.17
N GLY A 285 -12.65 -6.32 -0.67
CA GLY A 285 -12.57 -7.24 -1.76
C GLY A 285 -12.72 -8.61 -1.14
N ARG A 286 -13.91 -9.23 -1.29
CA ARG A 286 -14.11 -10.57 -0.77
C ARG A 286 -13.09 -11.43 -1.46
N ARG A 287 -12.17 -11.99 -0.70
CA ARG A 287 -11.20 -12.93 -1.25
C ARG A 287 -11.95 -14.18 -1.63
N VAL A 288 -12.09 -14.38 -2.94
CA VAL A 288 -12.79 -15.52 -3.52
C VAL A 288 -11.75 -16.57 -3.90
N ALA A 289 -11.78 -17.72 -3.23
CA ALA A 289 -11.05 -18.89 -3.69
C ALA A 289 -11.88 -19.59 -4.76
N VAL A 290 -11.39 -19.62 -5.99
CA VAL A 290 -11.99 -20.37 -7.07
C VAL A 290 -11.38 -21.76 -7.05
N ILE A 291 -12.21 -22.77 -6.76
CA ILE A 291 -11.81 -24.17 -6.84
C ILE A 291 -11.97 -24.61 -8.31
N PRO A 292 -11.04 -25.40 -8.87
CA PRO A 292 -11.17 -25.91 -10.23
C PRO A 292 -12.54 -26.51 -10.47
N PHE A 293 -13.20 -26.12 -11.56
CA PHE A 293 -14.52 -26.63 -11.91
C PHE A 293 -14.41 -28.11 -12.31
N VAL A 294 -15.38 -28.92 -11.95
CA VAL A 294 -15.39 -30.34 -12.31
C VAL A 294 -16.32 -30.64 -13.46
N HIS A 295 -15.98 -31.69 -14.21
CA HIS A 295 -16.87 -32.26 -15.18
C HIS A 295 -17.83 -33.26 -14.52
N ALA A 296 -19.14 -33.09 -14.70
CA ALA A 296 -20.15 -33.94 -14.05
C ALA A 296 -20.34 -35.30 -14.72
N CYS A 297 -19.65 -35.59 -15.82
CA CYS A 297 -19.72 -36.90 -16.51
C CYS A 297 -18.33 -37.53 -16.64
N ALA A 298 -18.17 -38.71 -16.07
CA ALA A 298 -16.95 -39.51 -16.08
C ALA A 298 -16.63 -40.05 -17.49
N ARG A 299 -15.96 -39.24 -18.33
CA ARG A 299 -15.24 -39.70 -19.52
C ARG A 299 -13.94 -38.87 -19.65
N PRO A 300 -12.78 -39.53 -19.87
CA PRO A 300 -11.45 -38.92 -19.66
C PRO A 300 -10.95 -37.99 -20.78
N THR A 301 -11.80 -37.47 -21.66
CA THR A 301 -11.36 -36.67 -22.82
C THR A 301 -11.70 -35.17 -22.74
N VAL A 302 -12.18 -34.66 -21.61
CA VAL A 302 -12.66 -33.26 -21.48
C VAL A 302 -12.06 -32.50 -20.27
N ASP A 303 -10.99 -33.00 -19.70
CA ASP A 303 -10.35 -32.40 -18.50
C ASP A 303 -9.82 -30.98 -18.73
N THR A 304 -9.46 -30.64 -19.99
CA THR A 304 -8.93 -29.32 -20.32
C THR A 304 -9.98 -28.19 -20.34
N VAL A 305 -11.26 -28.50 -20.56
CA VAL A 305 -12.32 -27.46 -20.67
C VAL A 305 -12.76 -26.99 -19.26
N SER A 306 -12.82 -27.88 -18.28
CA SER A 306 -13.25 -27.53 -16.93
C SER A 306 -12.23 -26.66 -16.19
N ASP A 307 -10.95 -26.89 -16.36
CA ASP A 307 -9.89 -26.08 -15.78
C ASP A 307 -9.90 -24.66 -16.37
N THR A 308 -10.08 -24.55 -17.69
CA THR A 308 -10.16 -23.27 -18.39
C THR A 308 -11.37 -22.43 -17.95
N VAL A 309 -12.53 -23.05 -17.72
CA VAL A 309 -13.75 -22.31 -17.29
C VAL A 309 -13.56 -21.68 -15.91
N GLY A 310 -12.97 -22.40 -14.96
CA GLY A 310 -12.66 -21.84 -13.62
C GLY A 310 -11.74 -20.62 -13.69
N GLU A 311 -10.73 -20.68 -14.56
CA GLU A 311 -9.81 -19.57 -14.80
C GLU A 311 -10.50 -18.39 -15.49
N GLU A 312 -11.36 -18.63 -16.46
CA GLU A 312 -12.13 -17.58 -17.16
C GLU A 312 -13.09 -16.85 -16.21
N VAL A 313 -13.76 -17.59 -15.31
CA VAL A 313 -14.60 -16.98 -14.27
C VAL A 313 -13.73 -16.15 -13.31
N ALA A 314 -12.57 -16.65 -12.92
CA ALA A 314 -11.64 -15.93 -12.06
C ALA A 314 -11.11 -14.65 -12.71
N VAL A 315 -10.78 -14.71 -14.00
CA VAL A 315 -10.36 -13.53 -14.79
C VAL A 315 -11.50 -12.52 -14.89
N ALA A 316 -12.71 -12.96 -15.21
CA ALA A 316 -13.87 -12.09 -15.34
C ALA A 316 -14.29 -11.45 -13.98
N LEU A 317 -14.06 -12.12 -12.86
CA LEU A 317 -14.32 -11.56 -11.53
C LEU A 317 -13.36 -10.41 -11.16
N ARG A 318 -12.17 -10.37 -11.74
CA ARG A 318 -11.20 -9.25 -11.53
C ARG A 318 -11.67 -7.92 -12.12
N ASP A 319 -12.65 -7.94 -13.03
CA ASP A 319 -13.25 -6.73 -13.61
C ASP A 319 -14.20 -6.01 -12.64
N PHE A 320 -14.43 -6.57 -11.45
CA PHE A 320 -15.34 -6.02 -10.46
C PHE A 320 -14.57 -5.49 -9.24
N ASP A 321 -14.89 -4.25 -8.85
CA ASP A 321 -14.32 -3.60 -7.68
C ASP A 321 -14.75 -4.36 -6.40
N GLY A 322 -13.78 -4.60 -5.54
CA GLY A 322 -14.04 -5.28 -4.28
C GLY A 322 -14.01 -6.82 -4.34
N ILE A 323 -13.54 -7.41 -5.45
CA ILE A 323 -13.28 -8.86 -5.54
C ILE A 323 -11.77 -9.10 -5.71
N VAL A 324 -11.21 -9.93 -4.85
CA VAL A 324 -9.82 -10.37 -4.89
C VAL A 324 -9.81 -11.88 -5.05
N ILE A 325 -9.16 -12.38 -6.12
CA ILE A 325 -9.03 -13.82 -6.33
C ILE A 325 -7.88 -14.34 -5.47
N ALA A 326 -8.19 -15.29 -4.59
CA ALA A 326 -7.19 -15.99 -3.79
C ALA A 326 -6.31 -16.89 -4.69
N PRO A 327 -5.05 -17.17 -4.31
CA PRO A 327 -4.18 -18.08 -5.04
C PRO A 327 -4.84 -19.45 -5.22
N ASN A 328 -4.56 -20.12 -6.35
CA ASN A 328 -5.10 -21.44 -6.67
C ASN A 328 -4.93 -22.43 -5.51
N VAL A 329 -6.06 -23.00 -5.07
CA VAL A 329 -6.08 -24.02 -4.05
C VAL A 329 -6.43 -25.35 -4.71
N SER A 330 -5.49 -26.30 -4.68
CA SER A 330 -5.76 -27.66 -5.10
C SER A 330 -6.72 -28.32 -4.11
N GLY A 331 -7.94 -28.65 -4.54
CA GLY A 331 -8.95 -29.33 -3.72
C GLY A 331 -10.03 -29.96 -4.59
N GLY A 332 -10.37 -31.21 -4.35
CA GLY A 332 -11.42 -31.93 -5.09
C GLY A 332 -12.83 -31.49 -4.66
N CYS A 333 -13.75 -31.48 -5.59
CA CYS A 333 -15.11 -30.91 -5.49
C CYS A 333 -16.12 -31.73 -4.69
N ASN A 334 -15.77 -32.88 -4.16
CA ASN A 334 -16.66 -33.74 -3.36
C ASN A 334 -16.41 -33.63 -1.85
N ALA A 335 -16.01 -32.45 -1.37
CA ALA A 335 -15.67 -32.25 0.01
C ALA A 335 -16.90 -31.95 0.88
N PRO A 336 -17.09 -32.62 2.04
CA PRO A 336 -18.12 -32.26 3.02
C PRO A 336 -17.90 -30.84 3.54
N SER A 337 -18.98 -30.19 4.02
CA SER A 337 -18.99 -28.76 4.40
C SER A 337 -17.84 -28.33 5.34
N GLY A 338 -17.33 -29.22 6.19
CA GLY A 338 -16.17 -28.96 7.05
C GLY A 338 -14.87 -28.75 6.28
N HIS A 339 -14.72 -29.39 5.13
CA HIS A 339 -13.56 -29.25 4.27
C HIS A 339 -13.48 -27.91 3.55
N LEU A 340 -14.64 -27.30 3.23
CA LEU A 340 -14.71 -25.98 2.63
C LEU A 340 -14.16 -24.89 3.56
N ILE A 341 -14.47 -25.00 4.86
CA ILE A 341 -13.96 -24.07 5.88
C ILE A 341 -12.43 -24.14 5.96
N ASP A 342 -11.86 -25.36 5.90
CA ASP A 342 -10.41 -25.55 5.93
C ASP A 342 -9.71 -25.07 4.66
N ILE A 343 -10.35 -25.25 3.51
CA ILE A 343 -9.88 -24.68 2.23
C ILE A 343 -9.88 -23.15 2.31
N ALA A 344 -10.97 -22.54 2.77
CA ALA A 344 -11.07 -21.09 2.95
C ALA A 344 -9.97 -20.54 3.87
N ARG A 345 -9.74 -21.22 4.99
CA ARG A 345 -8.71 -20.83 5.95
C ARG A 345 -7.31 -20.89 5.36
N ARG A 346 -6.97 -21.97 4.62
CA ARG A 346 -5.65 -22.13 3.95
C ARG A 346 -5.45 -21.11 2.84
N ALA A 347 -6.48 -20.81 2.06
CA ALA A 347 -6.46 -19.82 0.99
C ALA A 347 -6.52 -18.36 1.53
N GLY A 348 -6.83 -18.16 2.81
CA GLY A 348 -7.15 -16.86 3.35
C GLY A 348 -8.37 -16.22 2.66
N ALA A 349 -9.33 -17.05 2.22
CA ALA A 349 -10.49 -16.63 1.44
C ALA A 349 -11.71 -16.39 2.32
N ASP A 350 -12.48 -15.34 2.02
CA ASP A 350 -13.75 -15.06 2.69
C ASP A 350 -14.89 -15.89 2.10
N VAL A 351 -14.73 -16.27 0.83
CA VAL A 351 -15.75 -16.95 0.03
C VAL A 351 -15.09 -18.02 -0.85
N ILE A 352 -15.77 -19.15 -1.02
CA ILE A 352 -15.36 -20.21 -1.92
C ILE A 352 -16.33 -20.32 -3.08
N LEU A 353 -15.80 -20.35 -4.30
CA LEU A 353 -16.52 -20.61 -5.53
C LEU A 353 -16.25 -22.05 -5.97
N LEU A 354 -17.32 -22.83 -6.06
CA LEU A 354 -17.33 -24.15 -6.68
C LEU A 354 -18.18 -24.11 -7.95
N GLY A 355 -17.83 -24.95 -8.93
CA GLY A 355 -18.63 -25.07 -10.11
C GLY A 355 -18.49 -26.42 -10.79
N ASP A 356 -19.46 -26.71 -11.65
CA ASP A 356 -19.43 -27.83 -12.57
C ASP A 356 -19.74 -27.39 -14.00
N VAL A 357 -19.22 -28.14 -14.95
CA VAL A 357 -19.41 -27.92 -16.38
C VAL A 357 -20.05 -29.17 -16.98
N ARG A 358 -21.18 -29.00 -17.67
CA ARG A 358 -21.90 -30.08 -18.36
C ARG A 358 -22.16 -29.69 -19.81
N ARG A 359 -22.24 -30.68 -20.71
CA ARG A 359 -22.82 -30.45 -22.02
C ARG A 359 -24.33 -30.29 -21.90
N THR A 360 -24.94 -29.46 -22.73
CA THR A 360 -26.40 -29.38 -22.90
C THR A 360 -26.94 -30.68 -23.48
N ASP A 361 -28.22 -31.00 -23.18
CA ASP A 361 -28.84 -32.28 -23.58
C ASP A 361 -28.89 -32.48 -25.11
N ASP A 362 -28.90 -31.38 -25.86
CA ASP A 362 -28.81 -31.36 -27.32
C ASP A 362 -27.36 -31.54 -27.86
N GLY A 363 -26.37 -31.58 -26.98
CA GLY A 363 -24.96 -31.69 -27.32
C GLY A 363 -24.34 -30.44 -27.97
N ALA A 364 -25.15 -29.38 -28.22
CA ALA A 364 -24.76 -28.19 -28.98
C ALA A 364 -24.18 -27.07 -28.10
N GLY A 365 -24.12 -27.25 -26.78
CA GLY A 365 -23.65 -26.20 -25.86
C GLY A 365 -23.02 -26.72 -24.60
N VAL A 366 -22.63 -25.77 -23.75
CA VAL A 366 -22.06 -26.01 -22.41
C VAL A 366 -22.90 -25.29 -21.38
N LEU A 367 -23.29 -26.00 -20.33
CA LEU A 367 -23.93 -25.46 -19.12
C LEU A 367 -22.88 -25.37 -18.02
N ILE A 368 -22.64 -24.16 -17.52
CA ILE A 368 -21.78 -23.90 -16.38
C ILE A 368 -22.66 -23.62 -15.17
N SER A 369 -22.52 -24.41 -14.12
CA SER A 369 -23.20 -24.18 -12.85
C SER A 369 -22.16 -23.75 -11.82
N ALA A 370 -22.52 -22.77 -10.97
CA ALA A 370 -21.62 -22.24 -9.97
C ALA A 370 -22.36 -22.05 -8.63
N MET A 371 -21.64 -22.28 -7.54
CA MET A 371 -22.12 -22.13 -6.18
C MET A 371 -21.11 -21.36 -5.34
N LEU A 372 -21.58 -20.41 -4.55
CA LEU A 372 -20.77 -19.58 -3.67
C LEU A 372 -21.06 -19.94 -2.21
N PHE A 373 -20.01 -20.14 -1.44
CA PHE A 373 -20.07 -20.53 -0.03
C PHE A 373 -19.34 -19.52 0.84
N ASP A 374 -19.88 -19.22 2.01
CA ASP A 374 -19.19 -18.45 3.04
C ASP A 374 -18.03 -19.26 3.62
N GLY A 375 -16.82 -18.72 3.55
CA GLY A 375 -15.60 -19.42 3.95
C GLY A 375 -15.49 -19.67 5.46
N ARG A 376 -16.25 -18.95 6.27
CA ARG A 376 -16.24 -19.08 7.73
C ARG A 376 -17.25 -20.10 8.24
N THR A 377 -18.42 -20.16 7.60
CA THR A 377 -19.57 -20.98 8.06
C THR A 377 -19.81 -22.20 7.18
N GLY A 378 -19.22 -22.25 5.99
CA GLY A 378 -19.48 -23.30 4.98
C GLY A 378 -20.90 -23.27 4.40
N ARG A 379 -21.71 -22.23 4.70
CA ARG A 379 -23.09 -22.10 4.20
C ARG A 379 -23.09 -21.56 2.78
N ARG A 380 -23.97 -22.11 1.94
CA ARG A 380 -24.15 -21.59 0.57
C ARG A 380 -24.80 -20.20 0.61
N ILE A 381 -24.15 -19.23 -0.07
CA ILE A 381 -24.58 -17.84 -0.16
C ILE A 381 -25.39 -17.62 -1.45
N TRP A 382 -24.97 -18.27 -2.54
CA TRP A 382 -25.55 -18.08 -3.87
C TRP A 382 -25.33 -19.34 -4.72
N SER A 383 -26.21 -19.53 -5.72
CA SER A 383 -26.04 -20.52 -6.79
C SER A 383 -26.69 -20.02 -8.07
N GLY A 384 -26.08 -20.33 -9.21
CA GLY A 384 -26.58 -19.97 -10.53
C GLY A 384 -25.98 -20.84 -11.62
N ALA A 385 -26.56 -20.76 -12.81
CA ALA A 385 -26.04 -21.44 -13.98
C ALA A 385 -26.18 -20.54 -15.22
N SER A 386 -25.29 -20.70 -16.18
CA SER A 386 -25.33 -20.02 -17.50
C SER A 386 -25.02 -21.03 -18.60
N ALA A 387 -25.75 -20.94 -19.70
CA ALA A 387 -25.57 -21.81 -20.86
C ALA A 387 -24.94 -21.02 -22.02
N GLY A 388 -23.97 -21.63 -22.71
CA GLY A 388 -23.36 -21.12 -23.92
C GLY A 388 -23.61 -22.03 -25.11
N GLN A 389 -23.84 -21.44 -26.31
CA GLN A 389 -23.97 -22.17 -27.55
C GLN A 389 -22.61 -22.36 -28.22
N GLN A 390 -22.43 -23.48 -28.91
CA GLN A 390 -21.26 -23.76 -29.72
C GLN A 390 -21.34 -23.00 -31.03
N HIS A 391 -20.45 -22.04 -31.28
CA HIS A 391 -20.20 -21.49 -32.59
C HIS A 391 -18.84 -21.98 -33.09
N ASP A 392 -18.87 -22.60 -34.31
CA ASP A 392 -17.73 -23.09 -35.10
C ASP A 392 -16.42 -23.42 -34.34
N SER A 393 -16.15 -24.69 -34.22
CA SER A 393 -14.85 -25.34 -33.90
C SER A 393 -14.19 -25.04 -32.55
N PHE A 394 -14.66 -24.05 -31.77
CA PHE A 394 -14.21 -23.77 -30.42
C PHE A 394 -15.37 -23.60 -29.45
N LEU A 395 -15.41 -24.35 -28.36
CA LEU A 395 -16.34 -24.13 -27.26
C LEU A 395 -16.00 -22.77 -26.62
N SER A 396 -16.78 -21.74 -26.92
CA SER A 396 -16.60 -20.43 -26.28
C SER A 396 -17.25 -20.46 -24.90
N SER A 397 -16.45 -20.73 -23.87
CA SER A 397 -16.83 -20.64 -22.44
C SER A 397 -16.82 -19.20 -21.91
N VAL A 398 -16.25 -18.25 -22.66
CA VAL A 398 -16.02 -16.85 -22.23
C VAL A 398 -17.35 -16.12 -21.96
N GLY A 399 -18.37 -16.30 -22.80
CA GLY A 399 -19.68 -15.65 -22.60
C GLY A 399 -20.36 -16.10 -21.31
N PRO A 400 -20.62 -17.40 -21.13
CA PRO A 400 -21.18 -17.96 -19.90
C PRO A 400 -20.37 -17.67 -18.64
N ALA A 401 -19.04 -17.73 -18.72
CA ALA A 401 -18.16 -17.42 -17.59
C ALA A 401 -18.31 -15.94 -17.13
N ARG A 402 -18.43 -15.01 -18.07
CA ARG A 402 -18.69 -13.59 -17.78
C ARG A 402 -20.07 -13.36 -17.14
N GLU A 403 -21.11 -14.03 -17.61
CA GLU A 403 -22.45 -13.92 -17.03
C GLU A 403 -22.48 -14.47 -15.59
N ILE A 404 -21.81 -15.59 -15.34
CA ILE A 404 -21.63 -16.13 -13.97
C ILE A 404 -20.85 -15.17 -13.10
N ALA A 405 -19.74 -14.62 -13.59
CA ALA A 405 -18.95 -13.64 -12.84
C ALA A 405 -19.77 -12.39 -12.48
N LYS A 406 -20.60 -11.89 -13.40
CA LYS A 406 -21.51 -10.77 -13.17
C LYS A 406 -22.56 -11.10 -12.10
N ALA A 407 -23.16 -12.29 -12.15
CA ALA A 407 -24.14 -12.72 -11.17
C ALA A 407 -23.52 -12.90 -9.78
N ILE A 408 -22.31 -13.46 -9.69
CA ILE A 408 -21.52 -13.59 -8.46
C ILE A 408 -21.18 -12.20 -7.90
N ALA A 409 -20.70 -11.29 -8.75
CA ALA A 409 -20.40 -9.92 -8.34
C ALA A 409 -21.62 -9.21 -7.77
N GLY A 410 -22.79 -9.37 -8.41
CA GLY A 410 -24.07 -8.87 -7.90
C GLY A 410 -24.45 -9.46 -6.51
N ALA A 411 -24.28 -10.77 -6.33
CA ALA A 411 -24.52 -11.45 -5.07
C ALA A 411 -23.56 -11.00 -3.95
N LEU A 412 -22.34 -10.58 -4.32
CA LEU A 412 -21.33 -10.04 -3.42
C LEU A 412 -21.44 -8.52 -3.21
N GLY A 413 -22.35 -7.83 -3.94
CA GLY A 413 -22.50 -6.37 -3.89
C GLY A 413 -21.38 -5.59 -4.57
N ALA A 414 -20.61 -6.23 -5.46
CA ALA A 414 -19.52 -5.63 -6.22
C ALA A 414 -20.03 -4.91 -7.47
N ARG A 415 -19.36 -3.83 -7.91
CA ARG A 415 -19.68 -3.06 -9.12
C ARG A 415 -18.56 -3.20 -10.15
N ARG A 416 -18.87 -3.10 -11.43
CA ARG A 416 -17.84 -3.09 -12.49
C ARG A 416 -16.92 -1.89 -12.36
N LEU A 417 -15.62 -2.11 -12.57
CA LEU A 417 -14.59 -1.06 -12.57
C LEU A 417 -14.86 0.01 -13.65
N ASN A 418 -15.38 -0.39 -14.82
CA ASN A 418 -15.69 0.53 -15.92
C ASN A 418 -16.92 1.42 -15.68
N ASP A 419 -17.91 0.99 -14.90
CA ASP A 419 -19.10 1.81 -14.61
C ASP A 419 -18.75 3.08 -13.81
N ARG A 420 -17.58 3.11 -13.15
CA ARG A 420 -17.06 4.32 -12.49
C ARG A 420 -16.45 5.34 -13.45
N ALA A 421 -15.89 4.90 -14.57
CA ALA A 421 -15.30 5.81 -15.56
C ALA A 421 -16.39 6.60 -16.32
N GLU A 422 -17.52 5.98 -16.61
CA GLU A 422 -18.64 6.63 -17.28
C GLU A 422 -19.42 7.59 -16.37
N ALA A 423 -19.55 7.27 -15.07
CA ALA A 423 -20.19 8.15 -14.09
C ALA A 423 -19.36 9.40 -13.74
N SER A 424 -18.05 9.38 -13.99
CA SER A 424 -17.16 10.53 -13.76
C SER A 424 -16.98 11.43 -14.99
N CYS A 425 -17.43 10.98 -16.19
CA CYS A 425 -17.31 11.72 -17.45
C CYS A 425 -18.61 12.46 -17.86
N GLY A 426 -19.68 12.31 -17.11
CA GLY A 426 -21.00 12.86 -17.43
C GLY A 426 -21.35 14.12 -16.66
N THR A 427 -20.58 15.20 -16.76
CA THR A 427 -21.04 16.60 -16.59
C THR A 427 -19.95 17.59 -17.00
N THR A 428 -19.68 17.68 -18.32
CA THR A 428 -19.18 18.90 -18.90
C THR A 428 -20.30 19.49 -19.73
N ALA A 429 -21.00 20.49 -19.19
CA ALA A 429 -21.85 21.35 -19.94
C ALA A 429 -21.04 22.06 -21.05
N PRO A 430 -21.54 22.20 -22.26
CA PRO A 430 -20.81 22.86 -23.34
C PRO A 430 -20.65 24.34 -23.01
N PHE A 431 -19.42 24.81 -22.99
CA PHE A 431 -19.10 26.23 -22.99
C PHE A 431 -19.77 26.92 -24.20
N GLY A 432 -20.64 27.89 -23.89
CA GLY A 432 -21.33 28.69 -24.87
C GLY A 432 -20.36 29.46 -25.77
N ALA A 433 -20.66 29.47 -27.04
CA ALA A 433 -19.98 30.23 -28.10
C ALA A 433 -19.99 31.74 -27.82
N PRO A 434 -18.97 32.49 -28.27
CA PRO A 434 -18.90 33.93 -28.05
C PRO A 434 -20.00 34.68 -28.84
N ARG A 435 -20.73 35.54 -28.15
CA ARG A 435 -21.70 36.44 -28.78
C ARG A 435 -20.96 37.48 -29.64
N SER A 436 -21.29 37.52 -30.92
CA SER A 436 -20.91 38.54 -31.90
C SER A 436 -21.35 39.92 -31.45
N ILE A 437 -20.38 40.85 -31.45
CA ILE A 437 -20.60 42.29 -31.31
C ILE A 437 -21.32 42.77 -32.57
N ARG A 438 -22.55 43.31 -32.45
CA ARG A 438 -23.18 44.13 -33.46
C ARG A 438 -22.91 45.60 -33.11
N THR A 439 -22.17 46.27 -33.97
CA THR A 439 -22.10 47.73 -34.09
C THR A 439 -23.44 48.24 -34.66
N GLY A 440 -24.07 49.15 -33.95
CA GLY A 440 -25.23 49.89 -34.40
C GLY A 440 -25.07 51.30 -33.92
N THR A 441 -24.82 52.17 -34.89
CA THR A 441 -24.80 53.62 -34.85
C THR A 441 -26.21 54.18 -34.62
N ASP A 442 -26.22 55.26 -33.88
CA ASP A 442 -26.95 56.51 -34.12
C ASP A 442 -28.15 56.88 -33.25
N GLU A 443 -28.11 58.20 -32.96
CA GLU A 443 -29.12 59.18 -32.68
C GLU A 443 -29.59 59.42 -31.21
N ARG A 444 -29.15 60.60 -30.79
CA ARG A 444 -29.77 61.40 -29.72
C ARG A 444 -31.15 61.98 -30.18
N PRO A 445 -32.03 62.39 -29.29
CA PRO A 445 -31.94 63.77 -28.86
C PRO A 445 -32.21 64.03 -27.36
N VAL A 446 -31.62 65.14 -26.93
CA VAL A 446 -31.86 66.12 -25.90
C VAL A 446 -33.35 66.33 -25.59
N VAL A 447 -33.73 66.52 -24.28
CA VAL A 447 -34.43 67.66 -23.71
C VAL A 447 -34.87 67.33 -22.26
N HIS A 448 -34.51 68.28 -21.42
CA HIS A 448 -34.85 68.78 -20.11
C HIS A 448 -34.37 68.06 -18.89
#